data_8c68285681d043614b0f99db5bca9c65
#
_entry.id   8c68285681d043614b0f99db5bca9c65
#
_cell.length_a   1.000
_cell.length_b   1.000
_cell.length_c   1.000
_cell.angle_alpha   90.00
_cell.angle_beta   90.00
_cell.angle_gamma   90.00
#
_symmetry.space_group_name_H-M   'P 1'
#
loop_
_entity.id
_entity.type
_entity.pdbx_description
1 polymer ?
#
loop_
_entity_poly.entity_id
_entity_poly.type
_entity_poly.pdbx_seq_one_letter_code
_entity_poly.pdbx_strand_id
1 'polypeptide(L)'
;APYLWQPSLEMRARVVLAVLLLILAKIANVYVPILYKQAIDILGEDQAAVIVVPVSLIIAYGIVRVITVAFSEVRDAVFAKVAERAIRNVSLRVFEHLHRLSLRFHLERRTGGLSRAIERGVKGIEFLLTFMLFNIIPTLVEIVLVCAILWWFYGVAYAAITFVTVATYIAFTLTVTEWRLKFRRRMNQQDSEAHTKAIDSLLNYETVK
;
A
#
# COMPACT_ATOMS: atom_id res chain seq x y z
N ALA A 1 -8.79 -13.39 -3.43
CA ALA A 1 -9.50 -12.98 -4.64
C ALA A 1 -11.05 -13.19 -4.61
N PRO A 2 -11.65 -14.20 -3.94
CA PRO A 2 -13.11 -14.41 -4.00
C PRO A 2 -13.93 -13.27 -3.38
N TYR A 3 -13.38 -12.48 -2.49
CA TYR A 3 -14.08 -11.38 -1.81
C TYR A 3 -14.13 -10.07 -2.62
N LEU A 4 -13.22 -9.88 -3.56
CA LEU A 4 -13.17 -8.71 -4.43
C LEU A 4 -14.02 -8.91 -5.69
N TRP A 5 -14.16 -10.16 -6.16
CA TRP A 5 -14.94 -10.49 -7.34
C TRP A 5 -16.39 -10.84 -6.99
N GLN A 6 -17.17 -9.81 -6.77
CA GLN A 6 -18.57 -9.98 -6.37
C GLN A 6 -19.50 -10.25 -7.57
N PRO A 7 -20.68 -10.89 -7.34
CA PRO A 7 -21.61 -11.22 -8.41
C PRO A 7 -22.31 -10.01 -9.06
N SER A 8 -22.28 -8.82 -8.44
CA SER A 8 -22.91 -7.61 -8.98
C SER A 8 -22.10 -7.00 -10.12
N LEU A 9 -22.71 -6.75 -11.26
CA LEU A 9 -22.09 -6.11 -12.44
C LEU A 9 -21.46 -4.76 -12.10
N GLU A 10 -22.12 -3.96 -11.26
CA GLU A 10 -21.60 -2.65 -10.81
C GLU A 10 -20.23 -2.79 -10.12
N MET A 11 -20.06 -3.77 -9.24
CA MET A 11 -18.79 -3.96 -8.53
C MET A 11 -17.67 -4.47 -9.45
N ARG A 12 -18.01 -5.36 -10.38
CA ARG A 12 -17.03 -5.80 -11.40
C ARG A 12 -16.60 -4.66 -12.29
N ALA A 13 -17.53 -3.81 -12.74
CA ALA A 13 -17.22 -2.63 -13.53
C ALA A 13 -16.30 -1.66 -12.77
N ARG A 14 -16.52 -1.43 -11.47
CA ARG A 14 -15.65 -0.61 -10.61
C ARG A 14 -14.25 -1.21 -10.48
N VAL A 15 -14.12 -2.52 -10.30
CA VAL A 15 -12.80 -3.17 -10.24
C VAL A 15 -12.07 -3.02 -11.56
N VAL A 16 -12.73 -3.30 -12.69
CA VAL A 16 -12.13 -3.14 -14.02
C VAL A 16 -11.72 -1.69 -14.27
N LEU A 17 -12.60 -0.73 -13.97
CA LEU A 17 -12.30 0.69 -14.11
C LEU A 17 -11.10 1.12 -13.24
N ALA A 18 -11.05 0.67 -12.00
CA ALA A 18 -9.92 0.96 -11.11
C ALA A 18 -8.60 0.38 -11.62
N VAL A 19 -8.62 -0.84 -12.18
CA VAL A 19 -7.43 -1.46 -12.79
C VAL A 19 -7.01 -0.68 -14.05
N LEU A 20 -7.95 -0.27 -14.89
CA LEU A 20 -7.64 0.56 -16.07
C LEU A 20 -7.03 1.91 -15.66
N LEU A 21 -7.62 2.59 -14.69
CA LEU A 21 -7.09 3.85 -14.18
C LEU A 21 -5.70 3.67 -13.54
N LEU A 22 -5.46 2.56 -12.84
CA LEU A 22 -4.14 2.21 -12.32
C LEU A 22 -3.10 2.10 -13.44
N ILE A 23 -3.40 1.35 -14.48
CA ILE A 23 -2.49 1.16 -15.63
C ILE A 23 -2.24 2.50 -16.32
N LEU A 24 -3.29 3.29 -16.58
CA LEU A 24 -3.16 4.60 -17.21
C LEU A 24 -2.32 5.58 -16.37
N ALA A 25 -2.55 5.62 -15.06
CA ALA A 25 -1.75 6.43 -14.13
C ALA A 25 -0.27 6.01 -14.15
N LYS A 26 0.02 4.71 -14.20
CA LYS A 26 1.40 4.21 -14.23
C LYS A 26 2.08 4.44 -15.56
N ILE A 27 1.38 4.28 -16.68
CA ILE A 27 1.90 4.64 -18.00
C ILE A 27 2.22 6.14 -18.05
N ALA A 28 1.30 6.99 -17.59
CA ALA A 28 1.53 8.43 -17.54
C ALA A 28 2.75 8.78 -16.66
N ASN A 29 2.89 8.15 -15.50
CA ASN A 29 4.03 8.38 -14.60
C ASN A 29 5.37 7.98 -15.24
N VAL A 30 5.42 6.87 -15.97
CA VAL A 30 6.64 6.41 -16.66
C VAL A 30 6.96 7.27 -17.89
N TYR A 31 5.98 7.94 -18.47
CA TYR A 31 6.19 8.86 -19.59
C TYR A 31 6.87 10.17 -19.17
N VAL A 32 6.73 10.56 -17.90
CA VAL A 32 7.31 11.79 -17.34
C VAL A 32 8.84 11.90 -17.55
N PRO A 33 9.69 10.90 -17.23
CA PRO A 33 11.12 10.94 -17.49
C PRO A 33 11.48 11.06 -18.97
N ILE A 34 10.65 10.53 -19.87
CA ILE A 34 10.86 10.60 -21.32
C ILE A 34 10.68 12.04 -21.81
N LEU A 35 9.62 12.73 -21.35
CA LEU A 35 9.43 14.15 -21.64
C LEU A 35 10.59 15.01 -21.10
N TYR A 36 11.05 14.69 -19.90
CA TYR A 36 12.18 15.39 -19.29
C TYR A 36 13.47 15.19 -20.08
N LYS A 37 13.75 13.96 -20.54
CA LYS A 37 14.89 13.67 -21.44
C LYS A 37 14.80 14.48 -22.71
N GLN A 38 13.65 14.49 -23.39
CA GLN A 38 13.45 15.26 -24.62
C GLN A 38 13.70 16.75 -24.41
N ALA A 39 13.28 17.30 -23.26
CA ALA A 39 13.54 18.70 -22.93
C ALA A 39 15.04 19.00 -22.79
N ILE A 40 15.80 18.08 -22.19
CA ILE A 40 17.25 18.23 -22.00
C ILE A 40 17.98 18.08 -23.35
N ASP A 41 17.61 17.10 -24.16
CA ASP A 41 18.26 16.84 -25.45
C ASP A 41 18.12 18.07 -26.38
N ILE A 42 16.95 18.71 -26.39
CA ILE A 42 16.72 19.94 -27.20
C ILE A 42 17.52 21.14 -26.68
N LEU A 43 17.68 21.27 -25.37
CA LEU A 43 18.48 22.34 -24.78
C LEU A 43 19.99 22.18 -25.05
N GLY A 44 20.45 20.96 -25.36
CA GLY A 44 21.84 20.65 -25.65
C GLY A 44 22.28 20.89 -27.09
N GLU A 45 21.33 20.89 -28.05
CA GLU A 45 21.66 20.88 -29.49
C GLU A 45 21.67 22.26 -30.17
N ASP A 46 20.95 23.28 -29.70
CA ASP A 46 20.91 24.57 -30.41
C ASP A 46 20.57 25.77 -29.49
N GLN A 47 21.44 26.80 -29.47
CA GLN A 47 21.24 28.02 -28.70
C GLN A 47 20.13 28.95 -29.23
N ALA A 48 19.65 28.76 -30.42
CA ALA A 48 18.68 29.67 -31.07
C ALA A 48 17.20 29.25 -30.94
N ALA A 49 16.90 27.96 -30.69
CA ALA A 49 15.53 27.45 -30.45
C ALA A 49 15.10 27.52 -28.96
N VAL A 50 15.83 28.28 -28.19
CA VAL A 50 16.06 28.08 -26.72
C VAL A 50 14.88 28.40 -25.82
N ILE A 51 13.81 29.06 -26.21
CA ILE A 51 12.80 29.51 -25.22
C ILE A 51 11.42 28.87 -25.43
N VAL A 52 10.97 28.65 -26.62
CA VAL A 52 9.58 28.22 -26.91
C VAL A 52 9.38 26.71 -26.67
N VAL A 53 10.34 25.89 -27.11
CA VAL A 53 10.23 24.43 -27.01
C VAL A 53 10.35 23.93 -25.59
N PRO A 54 11.29 24.43 -24.76
CA PRO A 54 11.36 24.05 -23.35
C PRO A 54 10.10 24.41 -22.54
N VAL A 55 9.51 25.57 -22.81
CA VAL A 55 8.28 26.00 -22.12
C VAL A 55 7.12 25.06 -22.46
N SER A 56 6.95 24.66 -23.71
CA SER A 56 5.89 23.71 -24.09
C SER A 56 6.08 22.33 -23.46
N LEU A 57 7.33 21.86 -23.34
CA LEU A 57 7.64 20.58 -22.68
C LEU A 57 7.45 20.65 -21.15
N ILE A 58 7.76 21.78 -20.53
CA ILE A 58 7.49 22.00 -19.10
C ILE A 58 5.98 22.01 -18.84
N ILE A 59 5.21 22.67 -19.70
CA ILE A 59 3.75 22.66 -19.60
C ILE A 59 3.20 21.23 -19.81
N ALA A 60 3.68 20.52 -20.83
CA ALA A 60 3.30 19.11 -21.06
C ALA A 60 3.64 18.21 -19.86
N TYR A 61 4.82 18.37 -19.27
CA TYR A 61 5.20 17.71 -18.03
C TYR A 61 4.21 18.00 -16.90
N GLY A 62 3.87 19.27 -16.68
CA GLY A 62 2.92 19.70 -15.66
C GLY A 62 1.53 19.07 -15.87
N ILE A 63 1.03 19.08 -17.12
CA ILE A 63 -0.25 18.46 -17.47
C ILE A 63 -0.24 16.95 -17.20
N VAL A 64 0.80 16.23 -17.67
CA VAL A 64 0.92 14.78 -17.42
C VAL A 64 1.00 14.48 -15.93
N ARG A 65 1.68 15.31 -15.15
CA ARG A 65 1.77 15.17 -13.71
C ARG A 65 0.41 15.31 -13.02
N VAL A 66 -0.37 16.32 -13.41
CA VAL A 66 -1.74 16.53 -12.92
C VAL A 66 -2.64 15.34 -13.30
N ILE A 67 -2.57 14.89 -14.55
CA ILE A 67 -3.34 13.73 -15.04
C ILE A 67 -2.98 12.46 -14.24
N THR A 68 -1.69 12.22 -13.97
CA THR A 68 -1.23 11.06 -13.18
C THR A 68 -1.84 11.07 -11.79
N VAL A 69 -1.83 12.22 -11.12
CA VAL A 69 -2.43 12.37 -9.79
C VAL A 69 -3.95 12.18 -9.87
N ALA A 70 -4.61 12.84 -10.82
CA ALA A 70 -6.05 12.73 -11.01
C ALA A 70 -6.50 11.27 -11.24
N PHE A 71 -5.80 10.52 -12.08
CA PHE A 71 -6.10 9.09 -12.29
C PHE A 71 -5.92 8.27 -11.03
N SER A 72 -4.92 8.56 -10.20
CA SER A 72 -4.71 7.87 -8.92
C SER A 72 -5.82 8.17 -7.94
N GLU A 73 -6.22 9.42 -7.78
CA GLU A 73 -7.31 9.83 -6.88
C GLU A 73 -8.67 9.26 -7.31
N VAL A 74 -8.97 9.33 -8.62
CA VAL A 74 -10.22 8.77 -9.16
C VAL A 74 -10.23 7.24 -8.98
N ARG A 75 -9.12 6.55 -9.22
CA ARG A 75 -8.98 5.12 -8.96
C ARG A 75 -9.30 4.80 -7.50
N ASP A 76 -8.71 5.53 -6.56
CA ASP A 76 -8.89 5.29 -5.13
C ASP A 76 -10.34 5.54 -4.70
N ALA A 77 -10.96 6.60 -5.20
CA ALA A 77 -12.37 6.88 -4.96
C ALA A 77 -13.33 5.80 -5.54
N VAL A 78 -13.07 5.33 -6.76
CA VAL A 78 -13.85 4.26 -7.40
C VAL A 78 -13.69 2.94 -6.65
N PHE A 79 -12.46 2.63 -6.21
CA PHE A 79 -12.15 1.37 -5.57
C PHE A 79 -12.53 1.35 -4.08
N ALA A 80 -12.60 2.48 -3.39
CA ALA A 80 -12.95 2.58 -1.97
C ALA A 80 -14.25 1.83 -1.66
N LYS A 81 -15.29 2.01 -2.48
CA LYS A 81 -16.57 1.31 -2.30
C LYS A 81 -16.46 -0.22 -2.42
N VAL A 82 -15.55 -0.71 -3.26
CA VAL A 82 -15.27 -2.15 -3.42
C VAL A 82 -14.53 -2.68 -2.18
N ALA A 83 -13.53 -1.94 -1.70
CA ALA A 83 -12.76 -2.27 -0.52
C ALA A 83 -13.65 -2.34 0.74
N GLU A 84 -14.46 -1.30 0.99
CA GLU A 84 -15.40 -1.25 2.10
C GLU A 84 -16.39 -2.42 2.09
N ARG A 85 -16.90 -2.78 0.93
CA ARG A 85 -17.81 -3.91 0.80
C ARG A 85 -17.11 -5.25 1.03
N ALA A 86 -15.86 -5.39 0.61
CA ALA A 86 -15.05 -6.58 0.90
C ALA A 86 -14.78 -6.71 2.39
N ILE A 87 -14.40 -5.62 3.07
CA ILE A 87 -14.18 -5.55 4.52
C ILE A 87 -15.46 -5.95 5.27
N ARG A 88 -16.60 -5.35 4.91
CA ARG A 88 -17.90 -5.69 5.48
C ARG A 88 -18.22 -7.19 5.34
N ASN A 89 -18.00 -7.77 4.17
CA ASN A 89 -18.28 -9.19 3.93
C ASN A 89 -17.39 -10.11 4.78
N VAL A 90 -16.12 -9.75 4.94
CA VAL A 90 -15.20 -10.49 5.82
C VAL A 90 -15.65 -10.37 7.26
N SER A 91 -15.98 -9.16 7.73
CA SER A 91 -16.46 -8.91 9.09
C SER A 91 -17.72 -9.68 9.42
N LEU A 92 -18.70 -9.72 8.49
CA LEU A 92 -19.93 -10.50 8.65
C LEU A 92 -19.64 -12.00 8.77
N ARG A 93 -18.77 -12.55 7.95
CA ARG A 93 -18.40 -13.98 8.03
C ARG A 93 -17.69 -14.33 9.33
N VAL A 94 -16.80 -13.45 9.81
CA VAL A 94 -16.16 -13.64 11.11
C VAL A 94 -17.21 -13.62 12.21
N PHE A 95 -18.13 -12.68 12.18
CA PHE A 95 -19.22 -12.58 13.14
C PHE A 95 -20.14 -13.80 13.13
N GLU A 96 -20.58 -14.25 11.94
CA GLU A 96 -21.38 -15.47 11.78
C GLU A 96 -20.64 -16.71 12.29
N HIS A 97 -19.34 -16.83 11.99
CA HIS A 97 -18.54 -17.94 12.47
C HIS A 97 -18.48 -17.97 13.99
N LEU A 98 -18.28 -16.82 14.61
CA LEU A 98 -18.25 -16.71 16.07
C LEU A 98 -19.57 -17.10 16.72
N HIS A 99 -20.69 -16.72 16.12
CA HIS A 99 -22.03 -17.12 16.61
C HIS A 99 -22.33 -18.61 16.45
N ARG A 100 -21.65 -19.30 15.54
CA ARG A 100 -21.76 -20.76 15.36
C ARG A 100 -20.89 -21.56 16.34
N LEU A 101 -20.00 -20.89 17.09
CA LEU A 101 -19.18 -21.58 18.09
C LEU A 101 -20.03 -22.02 19.29
N SER A 102 -19.58 -23.07 19.96
CA SER A 102 -20.29 -23.68 21.08
C SER A 102 -20.48 -22.71 22.25
N LEU A 103 -21.55 -22.90 23.02
CA LEU A 103 -21.83 -22.13 24.24
C LEU A 103 -20.64 -22.20 25.22
N ARG A 104 -19.95 -23.35 25.29
CA ARG A 104 -18.77 -23.54 26.13
C ARG A 104 -17.66 -22.54 25.77
N PHE A 105 -17.43 -22.28 24.48
CA PHE A 105 -16.47 -21.26 24.02
C PHE A 105 -16.82 -19.86 24.53
N HIS A 106 -18.11 -19.52 24.55
CA HIS A 106 -18.57 -18.21 25.00
C HIS A 106 -18.53 -18.07 26.52
N LEU A 107 -18.75 -19.15 27.26
CA LEU A 107 -18.72 -19.15 28.75
C LEU A 107 -17.27 -19.16 29.27
N GLU A 108 -16.34 -19.86 28.63
CA GLU A 108 -14.93 -19.95 29.06
C GLU A 108 -14.14 -18.67 28.81
N ARG A 109 -14.63 -17.76 27.96
CA ARG A 109 -13.94 -16.50 27.65
C ARG A 109 -14.72 -15.29 28.16
N ARG A 110 -13.99 -14.39 28.85
CA ARG A 110 -14.53 -13.08 29.23
C ARG A 110 -14.95 -12.32 27.98
N THR A 111 -16.24 -12.03 27.83
CA THR A 111 -16.87 -11.39 26.67
C THR A 111 -16.17 -10.10 26.20
N GLY A 112 -15.67 -9.29 27.13
CA GLY A 112 -14.93 -8.06 26.80
C GLY A 112 -13.55 -8.28 26.13
N GLY A 113 -12.90 -9.43 26.40
CA GLY A 113 -11.63 -9.80 25.72
C GLY A 113 -11.84 -10.27 24.30
N LEU A 114 -12.91 -11.03 24.05
CA LEU A 114 -13.28 -11.55 22.75
C LEU A 114 -13.67 -10.41 21.79
N SER A 115 -14.51 -9.48 22.25
CA SER A 115 -14.91 -8.31 21.45
C SER A 115 -13.71 -7.49 20.97
N ARG A 116 -12.77 -7.20 21.87
CA ARG A 116 -11.52 -6.47 21.52
C ARG A 116 -10.61 -7.26 20.57
N ALA A 117 -10.57 -8.59 20.69
CA ALA A 117 -9.78 -9.42 19.77
C ALA A 117 -10.39 -9.44 18.35
N ILE A 118 -11.73 -9.50 18.25
CA ILE A 118 -12.46 -9.43 16.97
C ILE A 118 -12.22 -8.08 16.31
N GLU A 119 -12.42 -7.00 17.05
CA GLU A 119 -12.22 -5.64 16.54
C GLU A 119 -10.80 -5.42 16.00
N ARG A 120 -9.78 -5.86 16.74
CA ARG A 120 -8.39 -5.82 16.28
C ARG A 120 -8.15 -6.69 15.06
N GLY A 121 -8.77 -7.86 14.99
CA GLY A 121 -8.68 -8.77 13.84
C GLY A 121 -9.29 -8.15 12.60
N VAL A 122 -10.47 -7.55 12.69
CA VAL A 122 -11.15 -6.87 11.58
C VAL A 122 -10.33 -5.67 11.11
N LYS A 123 -9.85 -4.81 12.02
CA LYS A 123 -8.97 -3.69 11.68
C LYS A 123 -7.65 -4.15 11.02
N GLY A 124 -7.09 -5.28 11.47
CA GLY A 124 -5.91 -5.87 10.85
C GLY A 124 -6.16 -6.33 9.41
N ILE A 125 -7.31 -6.95 9.14
CA ILE A 125 -7.72 -7.37 7.79
C ILE A 125 -7.98 -6.15 6.91
N GLU A 126 -8.67 -5.13 7.42
CA GLU A 126 -8.90 -3.85 6.73
C GLU A 126 -7.57 -3.19 6.31
N PHE A 127 -6.64 -3.07 7.24
CA PHE A 127 -5.31 -2.53 6.97
C PHE A 127 -4.58 -3.33 5.89
N LEU A 128 -4.55 -4.66 6.00
CA LEU A 128 -3.89 -5.52 5.03
C LEU A 128 -4.49 -5.40 3.62
N LEU A 129 -5.83 -5.43 3.52
CA LEU A 129 -6.51 -5.29 2.24
C LEU A 129 -6.24 -3.93 1.61
N THR A 130 -6.39 -2.85 2.36
CA THR A 130 -6.14 -1.48 1.89
C THR A 130 -4.68 -1.31 1.48
N PHE A 131 -3.74 -1.74 2.31
CA PHE A 131 -2.32 -1.62 2.02
C PHE A 131 -1.89 -2.43 0.79
N MET A 132 -2.37 -3.67 0.65
CA MET A 132 -2.08 -4.49 -0.54
C MET A 132 -2.63 -3.87 -1.82
N LEU A 133 -3.87 -3.39 -1.78
CA LEU A 133 -4.57 -2.93 -2.98
C LEU A 133 -4.10 -1.55 -3.45
N PHE A 134 -3.83 -0.63 -2.51
CA PHE A 134 -3.48 0.75 -2.86
C PHE A 134 -1.97 1.03 -2.87
N ASN A 135 -1.15 0.16 -2.25
CA ASN A 135 0.29 0.36 -2.21
C ASN A 135 1.07 -0.77 -2.91
N ILE A 136 0.89 -2.02 -2.49
CA ILE A 136 1.72 -3.13 -3.01
C ILE A 136 1.44 -3.39 -4.49
N ILE A 137 0.17 -3.60 -4.86
CA ILE A 137 -0.20 -3.92 -6.25
C ILE A 137 0.21 -2.81 -7.23
N PRO A 138 -0.08 -1.51 -6.97
CA PRO A 138 0.38 -0.43 -7.82
C PRO A 138 1.91 -0.36 -7.98
N THR A 139 2.65 -0.61 -6.90
CA THR A 139 4.11 -0.61 -6.94
C THR A 139 4.66 -1.79 -7.77
N LEU A 140 4.09 -2.98 -7.65
CA LEU A 140 4.48 -4.13 -8.47
C LEU A 140 4.21 -3.88 -9.96
N VAL A 141 3.05 -3.31 -10.29
CA VAL A 141 2.72 -2.93 -11.68
C VAL A 141 3.73 -1.90 -12.21
N GLU A 142 4.11 -0.91 -11.39
CA GLU A 142 5.11 0.09 -11.78
C GLU A 142 6.48 -0.52 -12.05
N ILE A 143 6.97 -1.40 -11.18
CA ILE A 143 8.25 -2.10 -11.38
C ILE A 143 8.25 -2.88 -12.70
N VAL A 144 7.18 -3.63 -12.97
CA VAL A 144 7.05 -4.40 -14.21
C VAL A 144 7.04 -3.49 -15.44
N LEU A 145 6.28 -2.39 -15.40
CA LEU A 145 6.21 -1.43 -16.50
C LEU A 145 7.56 -0.75 -16.74
N VAL A 146 8.24 -0.30 -15.69
CA VAL A 146 9.56 0.32 -15.83
C VAL A 146 10.57 -0.65 -16.41
N CYS A 147 10.63 -1.89 -15.92
CA CYS A 147 11.52 -2.92 -16.47
C CYS A 147 11.19 -3.23 -17.94
N ALA A 148 9.91 -3.33 -18.32
CA ALA A 148 9.49 -3.58 -19.69
C ALA A 148 9.88 -2.42 -20.62
N ILE A 149 9.72 -1.18 -20.20
CA ILE A 149 10.09 0.00 -20.98
C ILE A 149 11.61 0.12 -21.12
N LEU A 150 12.38 -0.10 -20.06
CA LEU A 150 13.84 -0.12 -20.13
C LEU A 150 14.34 -1.22 -21.06
N TRP A 151 13.72 -2.37 -21.03
CA TRP A 151 14.04 -3.46 -21.96
C TRP A 151 13.79 -3.05 -23.41
N TRP A 152 12.64 -2.45 -23.67
CA TRP A 152 12.24 -2.06 -25.02
C TRP A 152 13.12 -0.95 -25.64
N PHE A 153 13.44 0.08 -24.86
CA PHE A 153 14.17 1.26 -25.34
C PHE A 153 15.69 1.15 -25.21
N TYR A 154 16.19 0.47 -24.20
CA TYR A 154 17.61 0.47 -23.84
C TYR A 154 18.24 -0.92 -23.79
N GLY A 155 17.44 -1.98 -23.95
CA GLY A 155 17.90 -3.35 -23.96
C GLY A 155 17.88 -4.05 -22.60
N VAL A 156 18.12 -5.37 -22.63
CA VAL A 156 17.98 -6.29 -21.48
C VAL A 156 18.88 -5.90 -20.31
N ALA A 157 20.08 -5.39 -20.57
CA ALA A 157 21.04 -5.07 -19.52
C ALA A 157 20.50 -4.01 -18.55
N TYR A 158 19.88 -2.95 -19.05
CA TYR A 158 19.30 -1.90 -18.21
C TYR A 158 18.10 -2.39 -17.38
N ALA A 159 17.24 -3.19 -17.98
CA ALA A 159 16.12 -3.81 -17.27
C ALA A 159 16.62 -4.76 -16.15
N ALA A 160 17.65 -5.58 -16.44
CA ALA A 160 18.23 -6.50 -15.47
C ALA A 160 18.91 -5.78 -14.30
N ILE A 161 19.69 -4.73 -14.56
CA ILE A 161 20.32 -3.92 -13.52
C ILE A 161 19.26 -3.29 -12.62
N THR A 162 18.23 -2.69 -13.22
CA THR A 162 17.15 -2.07 -12.47
C THR A 162 16.40 -3.09 -11.62
N PHE A 163 16.05 -4.25 -12.20
CA PHE A 163 15.36 -5.30 -11.47
C PHE A 163 16.19 -5.83 -10.29
N VAL A 164 17.48 -6.12 -10.51
CA VAL A 164 18.39 -6.60 -9.46
C VAL A 164 18.54 -5.55 -8.35
N THR A 165 18.70 -4.28 -8.71
CA THR A 165 18.80 -3.18 -7.74
C THR A 165 17.54 -3.09 -6.88
N VAL A 166 16.36 -3.11 -7.49
CA VAL A 166 15.08 -3.05 -6.76
C VAL A 166 14.88 -4.30 -5.90
N ALA A 167 15.18 -5.49 -6.42
CA ALA A 167 15.08 -6.74 -5.66
C ALA A 167 16.03 -6.74 -4.44
N THR A 168 17.25 -6.29 -4.62
CA THR A 168 18.25 -6.16 -3.54
C THR A 168 17.77 -5.15 -2.50
N TYR A 169 17.24 -4.00 -2.92
CA TYR A 169 16.67 -3.00 -2.01
C TYR A 169 15.50 -3.56 -1.20
N ILE A 170 14.59 -4.30 -1.83
CA ILE A 170 13.46 -4.93 -1.15
C ILE A 170 13.96 -5.96 -0.13
N ALA A 171 14.89 -6.85 -0.52
CA ALA A 171 15.47 -7.86 0.37
C ALA A 171 16.17 -7.23 1.56
N PHE A 172 16.97 -6.18 1.34
CA PHE A 172 17.62 -5.42 2.40
C PHE A 172 16.61 -4.78 3.35
N THR A 173 15.60 -4.11 2.80
CA THR A 173 14.56 -3.43 3.60
C THR A 173 13.78 -4.42 4.46
N LEU A 174 13.39 -5.58 3.91
CA LEU A 174 12.71 -6.63 4.67
C LEU A 174 13.58 -7.16 5.81
N THR A 175 14.85 -7.48 5.53
CA THR A 175 15.80 -8.00 6.52
C THR A 175 16.02 -7.00 7.67
N VAL A 176 16.26 -5.72 7.34
CA VAL A 176 16.43 -4.66 8.35
C VAL A 176 15.14 -4.42 9.14
N THR A 177 13.98 -4.50 8.48
CA THR A 177 12.69 -4.33 9.14
C THR A 177 12.43 -5.46 10.13
N GLU A 178 12.68 -6.72 9.76
CA GLU A 178 12.54 -7.86 10.67
C GLU A 178 13.50 -7.74 11.87
N TRP A 179 14.74 -7.34 11.61
CA TRP A 179 15.71 -7.09 12.68
C TRP A 179 15.21 -6.02 13.66
N ARG A 180 14.74 -4.87 13.16
CA ARG A 180 14.14 -3.78 13.97
C ARG A 180 12.91 -4.23 14.76
N LEU A 181 12.02 -5.04 14.15
CA LEU A 181 10.83 -5.56 14.81
C LEU A 181 11.18 -6.44 16.03
N LYS A 182 12.26 -7.20 15.95
CA LYS A 182 12.76 -8.01 17.07
C LYS A 182 13.14 -7.16 18.29
N PHE A 183 13.82 -6.03 18.06
CA PHE A 183 14.16 -5.08 19.12
C PHE A 183 12.92 -4.38 19.68
N ARG A 184 12.02 -3.94 18.79
CA ARG A 184 10.78 -3.26 19.19
C ARG A 184 9.90 -4.16 20.06
N ARG A 185 9.81 -5.45 19.75
CA ARG A 185 9.07 -6.42 20.59
C ARG A 185 9.68 -6.54 21.98
N ARG A 186 11.00 -6.61 22.11
CA ARG A 186 11.70 -6.66 23.40
C ARG A 186 11.47 -5.38 24.20
N MET A 187 11.60 -4.22 23.55
CA MET A 187 11.35 -2.93 24.18
C MET A 187 9.92 -2.83 24.72
N ASN A 188 8.92 -3.15 23.90
CA ASN A 188 7.52 -3.14 24.32
C ASN A 188 7.23 -4.10 25.48
N GLN A 189 7.91 -5.25 25.54
CA GLN A 189 7.79 -6.18 26.64
C GLN A 189 8.35 -5.58 27.93
N GLN A 190 9.54 -4.99 27.86
CA GLN A 190 10.17 -4.34 29.02
C GLN A 190 9.35 -3.14 29.51
N ASP A 191 8.83 -2.32 28.61
CA ASP A 191 7.93 -1.21 28.95
C ASP A 191 6.65 -1.71 29.66
N SER A 192 6.06 -2.81 29.18
CA SER A 192 4.89 -3.42 29.81
C SER A 192 5.22 -3.95 31.22
N GLU A 193 6.37 -4.60 31.40
CA GLU A 193 6.82 -5.08 32.71
C GLU A 193 7.10 -3.92 33.67
N ALA A 194 7.75 -2.86 33.20
CA ALA A 194 8.02 -1.66 33.98
C ALA A 194 6.72 -0.96 34.40
N HIS A 195 5.76 -0.86 33.48
CA HIS A 195 4.45 -0.26 33.76
C HIS A 195 3.66 -1.08 34.77
N THR A 196 3.70 -2.42 34.70
CA THR A 196 3.06 -3.30 35.68
C THR A 196 3.68 -3.11 37.08
N LYS A 197 5.02 -3.09 37.18
CA LYS A 197 5.72 -2.85 38.44
C LYS A 197 5.42 -1.46 39.01
N ALA A 198 5.32 -0.44 38.17
CA ALA A 198 4.96 0.91 38.61
C ALA A 198 3.54 0.95 39.20
N ILE A 199 2.57 0.31 38.52
CA ILE A 199 1.19 0.21 39.05
C ILE A 199 1.14 -0.59 40.35
N ASP A 200 1.82 -1.73 40.41
CA ASP A 200 1.88 -2.56 41.62
C ASP A 200 2.48 -1.78 42.81
N SER A 201 3.54 -1.00 42.55
CA SER A 201 4.13 -0.13 43.59
C SER A 201 3.18 0.96 44.07
N LEU A 202 2.38 1.54 43.17
CA LEU A 202 1.37 2.55 43.54
C LEU A 202 0.20 1.94 44.30
N LEU A 203 -0.24 0.73 43.91
CA LEU A 203 -1.33 0.02 44.63
C LEU A 203 -0.91 -0.46 46.01
N ASN A 204 0.35 -0.81 46.21
CA ASN A 204 0.92 -1.27 47.46
C ASN A 204 1.75 -0.15 48.16
N TYR A 205 1.34 1.10 48.02
CA TYR A 205 2.07 2.26 48.55
C TYR A 205 2.39 2.13 50.05
N GLU A 206 1.46 1.61 50.85
CA GLU A 206 1.66 1.39 52.32
C GLU A 206 2.77 0.40 52.63
N THR A 207 2.96 -0.63 51.77
CA THR A 207 3.99 -1.67 51.97
C THR A 207 5.37 -1.23 51.45
N VAL A 208 5.40 -0.29 50.51
CA VAL A 208 6.64 0.25 49.94
C VAL A 208 7.26 1.37 50.79
N LYS A 209 6.47 2.01 51.65
CA LYS A 209 6.87 3.08 52.55
C LYS A 209 7.21 2.55 53.95
#